data_23a6092dcc2c17653d3c76401019e59f
#
_entry.id   23a6092dcc2c17653d3c76401019e59f
#
_cell.length_a   1.000
_cell.length_b   1.000
_cell.length_c   1.000
_cell.angle_alpha   90.00
_cell.angle_beta   90.00
_cell.angle_gamma   90.00
#
_symmetry.space_group_name_H-M   'P 1'
#
loop_
_entity.id
_entity.type
_entity.pdbx_description
1 polymer ?
#
loop_
_entity_poly.entity_id
_entity_poly.type
_entity_poly.pdbx_seq_one_letter_code
_entity_poly.pdbx_strand_id
1 'polypeptide(L)'
;MSAAFIPVFTEYHTRKSKQEAWELASAVFTTLLTVVTLVTIMGIIAAPWLVQLLAPGFHSSPEKLELTTVLARVMFPYLLFISLASVAMGMLNSLRAFAVPAYAALFLNICIIGCAVFLSPHLEEPIVGVAIGVVAGGIAQFLMQLPSLKVRGLLFGFRFEPGHPGVKRIGQLMVPSLLGLSVTQVNLTVSTILASFIAGAPTYLFYGMRLVQFPLGIFGVALAMAILPTLSAQATRGAMEELRATLGFGLRMIVFIMFPAMLGLIFLRTPIVHLFFEHGTFTAHDTAETAMAVLCYAVGLWAFGGVRIIVAAFYSLQDTKTPAISAAVAVAANIVFSLLLMSSLGASGLALATALAGMVNGGILIAVLNRRLGGVEWGSVGRSAGRVVVASIPLILACLWVAGAQVWTHEGEWAAKSVMLAVAIGLSVSGYLGVHALLRSEELDLVWGMVRNKIGRMTGR
;
A
#
# COMPACT_ATOMS: atom_id res chain seq x y z
N MET A 1 5.59 -6.87 -14.13
CA MET A 1 6.66 -7.71 -14.72
C MET A 1 6.56 -9.16 -14.24
N SER A 2 6.74 -9.47 -12.95
CA SER A 2 6.72 -10.85 -12.43
C SER A 2 5.45 -11.63 -12.80
N ALA A 3 4.27 -11.01 -12.72
CA ALA A 3 2.99 -11.66 -13.03
C ALA A 3 2.88 -12.14 -14.50
N ALA A 4 3.52 -11.44 -15.44
CA ALA A 4 3.54 -11.84 -16.85
C ALA A 4 4.68 -12.81 -17.16
N PHE A 5 5.82 -12.67 -16.48
CA PHE A 5 7.02 -13.47 -16.70
C PHE A 5 6.90 -14.89 -16.12
N ILE A 6 6.45 -15.03 -14.87
CA ILE A 6 6.41 -16.32 -14.14
C ILE A 6 5.67 -17.41 -14.92
N PRO A 7 4.43 -17.19 -15.45
CA PRO A 7 3.71 -18.25 -16.17
C PRO A 7 4.45 -18.72 -17.42
N VAL A 8 5.00 -17.79 -18.19
CA VAL A 8 5.69 -18.12 -19.46
C VAL A 8 7.01 -18.84 -19.19
N PHE A 9 7.80 -18.35 -18.21
CA PHE A 9 9.05 -18.99 -17.83
C PHE A 9 8.82 -20.39 -17.25
N THR A 10 7.80 -20.56 -16.40
CA THR A 10 7.45 -21.87 -15.83
C THR A 10 7.01 -22.85 -16.93
N GLU A 11 6.25 -22.40 -17.92
CA GLU A 11 5.85 -23.23 -19.06
C GLU A 11 7.07 -23.72 -19.85
N TYR A 12 8.02 -22.82 -20.15
CA TYR A 12 9.26 -23.19 -20.85
C TYR A 12 10.09 -24.15 -20.00
N HIS A 13 10.20 -23.91 -18.70
CA HIS A 13 10.99 -24.76 -17.80
C HIS A 13 10.40 -26.16 -17.60
N THR A 14 9.05 -26.30 -17.64
CA THR A 14 8.37 -27.59 -17.38
C THR A 14 8.06 -28.38 -18.64
N ARG A 15 7.73 -27.70 -19.75
CA ARG A 15 7.27 -28.35 -20.98
C ARG A 15 8.33 -28.45 -22.07
N LYS A 16 9.36 -27.62 -21.99
CA LYS A 16 10.46 -27.62 -22.93
C LYS A 16 11.75 -28.10 -22.26
N SER A 17 12.86 -27.47 -22.55
CA SER A 17 14.15 -27.81 -21.93
C SER A 17 14.60 -26.72 -20.95
N LYS A 18 15.47 -27.10 -20.01
CA LYS A 18 16.16 -26.15 -19.13
C LYS A 18 16.92 -25.10 -19.93
N GLN A 19 17.49 -25.50 -21.09
CA GLN A 19 18.24 -24.63 -21.96
C GLN A 19 17.34 -23.59 -22.65
N GLU A 20 16.15 -23.98 -23.17
CA GLU A 20 15.20 -23.04 -23.79
C GLU A 20 14.61 -22.06 -22.78
N ALA A 21 14.31 -22.49 -21.55
CA ALA A 21 13.91 -21.59 -20.45
C ALA A 21 15.00 -20.56 -20.15
N TRP A 22 16.26 -21.01 -20.24
CA TRP A 22 17.44 -20.18 -20.08
C TRP A 22 17.62 -19.14 -21.15
N GLU A 23 17.47 -19.55 -22.41
CA GLU A 23 17.53 -18.67 -23.57
C GLU A 23 16.44 -17.62 -23.50
N LEU A 24 15.21 -18.01 -23.14
CA LEU A 24 14.12 -17.09 -22.88
C LEU A 24 14.47 -16.08 -21.78
N ALA A 25 15.00 -16.54 -20.65
CA ALA A 25 15.36 -15.65 -19.53
C ALA A 25 16.43 -14.64 -19.95
N SER A 26 17.45 -15.08 -20.70
CA SER A 26 18.50 -14.22 -21.23
C SER A 26 17.97 -13.23 -22.26
N ALA A 27 17.07 -13.66 -23.16
CA ALA A 27 16.43 -12.77 -24.13
C ALA A 27 15.54 -11.71 -23.45
N VAL A 28 14.77 -12.10 -22.45
CA VAL A 28 13.95 -11.17 -21.62
C VAL A 28 14.83 -10.19 -20.87
N PHE A 29 15.90 -10.70 -20.21
CA PHE A 29 16.84 -9.87 -19.46
C PHE A 29 17.49 -8.82 -20.36
N THR A 30 18.05 -9.23 -21.49
CA THR A 30 18.75 -8.33 -22.42
C THR A 30 17.79 -7.32 -23.07
N THR A 31 16.60 -7.78 -23.50
CA THR A 31 15.59 -6.89 -24.04
C THR A 31 15.14 -5.84 -23.02
N LEU A 32 14.89 -6.29 -21.79
CA LEU A 32 14.50 -5.39 -20.71
C LEU A 32 15.64 -4.43 -20.33
N LEU A 33 16.88 -4.91 -20.21
CA LEU A 33 18.06 -4.09 -19.98
C LEU A 33 18.14 -2.98 -21.03
N THR A 34 18.02 -3.30 -22.31
CA THR A 34 18.08 -2.32 -23.42
C THR A 34 16.95 -1.30 -23.32
N VAL A 35 15.71 -1.77 -23.22
CA VAL A 35 14.53 -0.89 -23.19
C VAL A 35 14.55 0.01 -21.95
N VAL A 36 14.83 -0.54 -20.78
CA VAL A 36 14.81 0.26 -19.54
C VAL A 36 16.01 1.19 -19.45
N THR A 37 17.17 0.82 -20.02
CA THR A 37 18.31 1.75 -20.15
C THR A 37 17.94 2.95 -21.00
N LEU A 38 17.30 2.74 -22.16
CA LEU A 38 16.83 3.84 -23.01
C LEU A 38 15.80 4.71 -22.29
N VAL A 39 14.82 4.10 -21.61
CA VAL A 39 13.84 4.82 -20.79
C VAL A 39 14.51 5.60 -19.66
N THR A 40 15.51 5.04 -19.02
CA THR A 40 16.27 5.71 -17.96
C THR A 40 17.02 6.92 -18.50
N ILE A 41 17.73 6.77 -19.62
CA ILE A 41 18.44 7.90 -20.26
C ILE A 41 17.46 8.98 -20.68
N MET A 42 16.36 8.62 -21.35
CA MET A 42 15.30 9.57 -21.71
C MET A 42 14.71 10.25 -20.48
N GLY A 43 14.48 9.51 -19.40
CA GLY A 43 13.97 10.04 -18.14
C GLY A 43 14.92 11.04 -17.48
N ILE A 44 16.23 10.76 -17.48
CA ILE A 44 17.26 11.69 -16.96
C ILE A 44 17.28 12.99 -17.77
N ILE A 45 17.21 12.90 -19.10
CA ILE A 45 17.16 14.06 -19.98
C ILE A 45 15.84 14.81 -19.80
N ALA A 46 14.72 14.09 -19.74
CA ALA A 46 13.38 14.66 -19.62
C ALA A 46 13.03 15.10 -18.18
N ALA A 47 13.88 14.83 -17.19
CA ALA A 47 13.58 15.11 -15.76
C ALA A 47 13.08 16.55 -15.51
N PRO A 48 13.65 17.63 -16.09
CA PRO A 48 13.15 18.99 -15.85
C PRO A 48 11.69 19.16 -16.29
N TRP A 49 11.34 18.65 -17.47
CA TRP A 49 9.97 18.73 -18.00
C TRP A 49 9.00 17.83 -17.20
N LEU A 50 9.45 16.63 -16.79
CA LEU A 50 8.66 15.72 -15.97
C LEU A 50 8.36 16.34 -14.61
N VAL A 51 9.34 16.96 -13.95
CA VAL A 51 9.13 17.61 -12.65
C VAL A 51 8.18 18.80 -12.80
N GLN A 52 8.33 19.62 -13.83
CA GLN A 52 7.40 20.72 -14.11
C GLN A 52 5.96 20.25 -14.37
N LEU A 53 5.80 19.12 -15.06
CA LEU A 53 4.48 18.52 -15.31
C LEU A 53 3.85 17.93 -14.07
N LEU A 54 4.65 17.25 -13.22
CA LEU A 54 4.17 16.52 -12.04
C LEU A 54 4.07 17.37 -10.79
N ALA A 55 4.80 18.49 -10.74
CA ALA A 55 4.82 19.42 -9.63
C ALA A 55 4.79 20.89 -10.11
N PRO A 56 3.77 21.31 -10.87
CA PRO A 56 3.72 22.66 -11.42
C PRO A 56 3.69 23.75 -10.33
N GLY A 57 3.19 23.44 -9.13
CA GLY A 57 3.20 24.37 -8.00
C GLY A 57 4.61 24.74 -7.51
N PHE A 58 5.64 23.96 -7.86
CA PHE A 58 7.04 24.28 -7.48
C PHE A 58 7.65 25.41 -8.32
N HIS A 59 6.97 25.88 -9.37
CA HIS A 59 7.43 27.09 -10.10
C HIS A 59 7.56 28.32 -9.22
N SER A 60 6.82 28.41 -8.11
CA SER A 60 6.94 29.49 -7.14
C SER A 60 8.24 29.44 -6.31
N SER A 61 8.99 28.34 -6.35
CA SER A 61 10.22 28.09 -5.59
C SER A 61 11.29 27.46 -6.50
N PRO A 62 12.06 28.26 -7.24
CA PRO A 62 13.06 27.78 -8.22
C PRO A 62 14.06 26.79 -7.62
N GLU A 63 14.55 27.04 -6.42
CA GLU A 63 15.49 26.17 -5.70
C GLU A 63 14.89 24.77 -5.46
N LYS A 64 13.61 24.72 -5.06
CA LYS A 64 12.90 23.45 -4.84
C LYS A 64 12.68 22.68 -6.14
N LEU A 65 12.40 23.40 -7.23
CA LEU A 65 12.23 22.81 -8.57
C LEU A 65 13.57 22.22 -9.07
N GLU A 66 14.66 22.95 -8.89
CA GLU A 66 16.02 22.52 -9.27
C GLU A 66 16.43 21.29 -8.46
N LEU A 67 16.33 21.35 -7.14
CA LEU A 67 16.65 20.23 -6.26
C LEU A 67 15.82 18.99 -6.62
N THR A 68 14.50 19.14 -6.84
CA THR A 68 13.63 18.03 -7.24
C THR A 68 14.07 17.42 -8.57
N THR A 69 14.52 18.26 -9.51
CA THR A 69 15.05 17.81 -10.80
C THR A 69 16.36 17.03 -10.64
N VAL A 70 17.26 17.49 -9.79
CA VAL A 70 18.52 16.78 -9.47
C VAL A 70 18.20 15.42 -8.84
N LEU A 71 17.31 15.39 -7.85
CA LEU A 71 16.88 14.14 -7.20
C LEU A 71 16.27 13.16 -8.19
N ALA A 72 15.40 13.63 -9.08
CA ALA A 72 14.81 12.81 -10.13
C ALA A 72 15.89 12.19 -11.02
N ARG A 73 16.87 12.99 -11.50
CA ARG A 73 17.99 12.50 -12.31
C ARG A 73 18.82 11.45 -11.58
N VAL A 74 19.15 11.68 -10.32
CA VAL A 74 19.90 10.73 -9.49
C VAL A 74 19.11 9.42 -9.30
N MET A 75 17.80 9.49 -9.14
CA MET A 75 16.97 8.32 -8.86
C MET A 75 16.55 7.52 -10.11
N PHE A 76 16.55 8.10 -11.32
CA PHE A 76 16.14 7.39 -12.54
C PHE A 76 16.88 6.05 -12.76
N PRO A 77 18.20 5.91 -12.50
CA PRO A 77 18.90 4.62 -12.60
C PRO A 77 18.32 3.50 -11.75
N TYR A 78 17.63 3.82 -10.66
CA TYR A 78 16.92 2.82 -9.84
C TYR A 78 15.93 2.02 -10.67
N LEU A 79 15.25 2.65 -11.65
CA LEU A 79 14.29 1.98 -12.53
C LEU A 79 14.91 0.79 -13.27
N LEU A 80 16.17 0.94 -13.72
CA LEU A 80 16.91 -0.13 -14.39
C LEU A 80 17.11 -1.31 -13.43
N PHE A 81 17.68 -1.07 -12.25
CA PHE A 81 18.05 -2.12 -11.32
C PHE A 81 16.84 -2.84 -10.73
N ILE A 82 15.77 -2.12 -10.39
CA ILE A 82 14.55 -2.73 -9.88
C ILE A 82 13.84 -3.58 -10.96
N SER A 83 13.93 -3.18 -12.21
CA SER A 83 13.38 -3.94 -13.34
C SER A 83 14.14 -5.26 -13.53
N LEU A 84 15.46 -5.22 -13.48
CA LEU A 84 16.31 -6.42 -13.57
C LEU A 84 16.12 -7.33 -12.35
N ALA A 85 16.03 -6.75 -11.14
CA ALA A 85 15.72 -7.48 -9.91
C ALA A 85 14.34 -8.17 -9.99
N SER A 86 13.37 -7.57 -10.66
CA SER A 86 12.02 -8.15 -10.86
C SER A 86 12.06 -9.39 -11.77
N VAL A 87 12.92 -9.43 -12.79
CA VAL A 87 13.13 -10.63 -13.62
C VAL A 87 13.80 -11.73 -12.81
N ALA A 88 14.88 -11.38 -12.10
CA ALA A 88 15.59 -12.32 -11.21
C ALA A 88 14.64 -12.92 -10.15
N MET A 89 13.81 -12.09 -9.53
CA MET A 89 12.76 -12.51 -8.60
C MET A 89 11.74 -13.44 -9.28
N GLY A 90 11.31 -13.12 -10.50
CA GLY A 90 10.38 -13.96 -11.26
C GLY A 90 10.94 -15.34 -11.53
N MET A 91 12.23 -15.44 -11.90
CA MET A 91 12.93 -16.71 -12.09
C MET A 91 13.01 -17.51 -10.79
N LEU A 92 13.48 -16.90 -9.70
CA LEU A 92 13.60 -17.54 -8.40
C LEU A 92 12.26 -18.05 -7.86
N ASN A 93 11.19 -17.25 -8.00
CA ASN A 93 9.84 -17.65 -7.61
C ASN A 93 9.31 -18.82 -8.45
N SER A 94 9.60 -18.85 -9.76
CA SER A 94 9.26 -19.98 -10.64
C SER A 94 9.96 -21.27 -10.22
N LEU A 95 11.14 -21.15 -9.61
CA LEU A 95 11.93 -22.26 -9.05
C LEU A 95 11.64 -22.52 -7.57
N ARG A 96 10.55 -21.96 -7.03
CA ARG A 96 10.12 -22.07 -5.62
C ARG A 96 11.15 -21.56 -4.60
N ALA A 97 12.03 -20.65 -4.99
CA ALA A 97 13.03 -20.04 -4.14
C ALA A 97 12.55 -18.65 -3.67
N PHE A 98 11.59 -18.61 -2.77
CA PHE A 98 10.91 -17.36 -2.33
C PHE A 98 11.73 -16.55 -1.31
N ALA A 99 12.60 -17.18 -0.55
CA ALA A 99 13.32 -16.53 0.54
C ALA A 99 14.25 -15.40 0.05
N VAL A 100 15.07 -15.66 -0.98
CA VAL A 100 16.05 -14.70 -1.49
C VAL A 100 15.38 -13.43 -2.04
N PRO A 101 14.34 -13.48 -2.88
CA PRO A 101 13.60 -12.30 -3.29
C PRO A 101 12.95 -11.53 -2.12
N ALA A 102 12.46 -12.24 -1.10
CA ALA A 102 11.88 -11.59 0.07
C ALA A 102 12.93 -10.78 0.86
N TYR A 103 14.12 -11.36 1.05
CA TYR A 103 15.24 -10.65 1.69
C TYR A 103 15.79 -9.51 0.85
N ALA A 104 15.74 -9.59 -0.48
CA ALA A 104 16.23 -8.52 -1.36
C ALA A 104 15.57 -7.18 -1.05
N ALA A 105 14.29 -7.15 -0.67
CA ALA A 105 13.58 -5.93 -0.29
C ALA A 105 14.19 -5.23 0.95
N LEU A 106 14.80 -5.97 1.88
CA LEU A 106 15.46 -5.40 3.06
C LEU A 106 16.69 -4.57 2.68
N PHE A 107 17.42 -4.99 1.63
CA PHE A 107 18.63 -4.29 1.19
C PHE A 107 18.35 -2.88 0.69
N LEU A 108 17.18 -2.63 0.10
CA LEU A 108 16.77 -1.27 -0.26
C LEU A 108 16.75 -0.37 0.99
N ASN A 109 16.07 -0.81 2.04
CA ASN A 109 15.96 -0.03 3.27
C ASN A 109 17.33 0.13 3.96
N ILE A 110 18.15 -0.92 4.01
CA ILE A 110 19.51 -0.87 4.58
C ILE A 110 20.37 0.16 3.85
N CYS A 111 20.34 0.16 2.51
CA CYS A 111 21.11 1.13 1.71
C CYS A 111 20.60 2.56 1.92
N ILE A 112 19.27 2.77 1.94
CA ILE A 112 18.69 4.10 2.17
C ILE A 112 19.09 4.60 3.56
N ILE A 113 18.91 3.80 4.61
CA ILE A 113 19.28 4.16 5.99
C ILE A 113 20.79 4.38 6.09
N GLY A 114 21.59 3.50 5.52
CA GLY A 114 23.05 3.64 5.52
C GLY A 114 23.50 4.93 4.85
N CYS A 115 22.98 5.25 3.68
CA CYS A 115 23.30 6.51 3.01
C CYS A 115 22.76 7.73 3.75
N ALA A 116 21.60 7.66 4.35
CA ALA A 116 21.04 8.73 5.16
C ALA A 116 21.90 9.03 6.39
N VAL A 117 22.43 8.01 7.07
CA VAL A 117 23.22 8.17 8.28
C VAL A 117 24.69 8.53 7.96
N PHE A 118 25.30 7.86 6.99
CA PHE A 118 26.74 7.98 6.75
C PHE A 118 27.11 8.91 5.59
N LEU A 119 26.27 9.07 4.57
CA LEU A 119 26.59 9.87 3.39
C LEU A 119 25.94 11.25 3.45
N SER A 120 24.66 11.34 3.82
CA SER A 120 23.90 12.60 3.84
C SER A 120 24.57 13.72 4.64
N PRO A 121 25.21 13.49 5.81
CA PRO A 121 25.84 14.56 6.59
C PRO A 121 27.05 15.20 5.91
N HIS A 122 27.60 14.58 4.86
CA HIS A 122 28.80 15.06 4.13
C HIS A 122 28.45 15.75 2.81
N LEU A 123 27.15 15.90 2.49
CA LEU A 123 26.68 16.53 1.26
C LEU A 123 26.09 17.91 1.56
N GLU A 124 26.24 18.84 0.64
CA GLU A 124 25.62 20.17 0.71
C GLU A 124 24.10 20.06 0.85
N GLU A 125 23.50 19.14 0.07
CA GLU A 125 22.10 18.81 0.13
C GLU A 125 21.92 17.38 0.69
N PRO A 126 21.63 17.19 1.99
CA PRO A 126 21.58 15.88 2.64
C PRO A 126 20.60 14.90 1.99
N ILE A 127 19.53 15.39 1.38
CA ILE A 127 18.51 14.56 0.71
C ILE A 127 19.08 13.82 -0.52
N VAL A 128 20.12 14.33 -1.15
CA VAL A 128 20.81 13.68 -2.27
C VAL A 128 21.44 12.35 -1.82
N GLY A 129 21.94 12.28 -0.58
CA GLY A 129 22.45 11.03 0.00
C GLY A 129 21.37 9.94 0.08
N VAL A 130 20.15 10.32 0.43
CA VAL A 130 18.98 9.41 0.43
C VAL A 130 18.68 8.93 -0.99
N ALA A 131 18.70 9.82 -1.98
CA ALA A 131 18.48 9.48 -3.40
C ALA A 131 19.54 8.50 -3.92
N ILE A 132 20.81 8.69 -3.56
CA ILE A 132 21.90 7.75 -3.85
C ILE A 132 21.64 6.40 -3.17
N GLY A 133 21.16 6.42 -1.93
CA GLY A 133 20.78 5.22 -1.17
C GLY A 133 19.70 4.39 -1.87
N VAL A 134 18.75 5.03 -2.54
CA VAL A 134 17.72 4.34 -3.34
C VAL A 134 18.37 3.60 -4.52
N VAL A 135 19.28 4.23 -5.25
CA VAL A 135 19.98 3.59 -6.38
C VAL A 135 20.88 2.46 -5.90
N ALA A 136 21.67 2.69 -4.85
CA ALA A 136 22.51 1.67 -4.24
C ALA A 136 21.68 0.47 -3.76
N GLY A 137 20.51 0.74 -3.17
CA GLY A 137 19.56 -0.28 -2.78
C GLY A 137 19.00 -1.09 -3.95
N GLY A 138 18.69 -0.44 -5.08
CA GLY A 138 18.29 -1.14 -6.31
C GLY A 138 19.38 -2.05 -6.86
N ILE A 139 20.63 -1.59 -6.87
CA ILE A 139 21.79 -2.39 -7.23
C ILE A 139 21.92 -3.58 -6.29
N ALA A 140 21.88 -3.36 -4.98
CA ALA A 140 21.97 -4.39 -3.97
C ALA A 140 20.85 -5.44 -4.09
N GLN A 141 19.60 -5.00 -4.34
CA GLN A 141 18.46 -5.90 -4.59
C GLN A 141 18.69 -6.82 -5.78
N PHE A 142 19.28 -6.34 -6.85
CA PHE A 142 19.59 -7.13 -8.02
C PHE A 142 20.76 -8.10 -7.73
N LEU A 143 21.88 -7.59 -7.21
CA LEU A 143 23.09 -8.37 -6.96
C LEU A 143 22.87 -9.51 -5.96
N MET A 144 22.06 -9.30 -4.91
CA MET A 144 21.73 -10.32 -3.91
C MET A 144 21.01 -11.55 -4.48
N GLN A 145 20.36 -11.42 -5.62
CA GLN A 145 19.66 -12.52 -6.26
C GLN A 145 20.57 -13.35 -7.18
N LEU A 146 21.65 -12.76 -7.69
CA LEU A 146 22.56 -13.41 -8.65
C LEU A 146 23.23 -14.70 -8.13
N PRO A 147 23.76 -14.76 -6.88
CA PRO A 147 24.35 -15.99 -6.36
C PRO A 147 23.36 -17.15 -6.34
N SER A 148 22.09 -16.88 -5.96
CA SER A 148 21.05 -17.90 -5.93
C SER A 148 20.67 -18.40 -7.33
N LEU A 149 20.71 -17.54 -8.33
CA LEU A 149 20.54 -17.91 -9.73
C LEU A 149 21.73 -18.74 -10.23
N LYS A 150 22.96 -18.31 -9.93
CA LYS A 150 24.19 -19.00 -10.34
C LYS A 150 24.23 -20.44 -9.82
N VAL A 151 23.93 -20.69 -8.56
CA VAL A 151 23.90 -22.03 -7.96
C VAL A 151 22.89 -22.95 -8.68
N ARG A 152 21.80 -22.37 -9.24
CA ARG A 152 20.81 -23.11 -10.03
C ARG A 152 21.17 -23.27 -11.51
N GLY A 153 22.35 -22.83 -11.88
CA GLY A 153 22.87 -22.87 -13.25
C GLY A 153 22.24 -21.81 -14.15
N LEU A 154 21.77 -20.74 -13.55
CA LEU A 154 21.02 -19.67 -14.20
C LEU A 154 21.85 -18.36 -14.20
N LEU A 155 22.83 -18.26 -15.13
CA LEU A 155 23.55 -17.02 -15.41
C LEU A 155 22.93 -16.36 -16.65
N PHE A 156 22.72 -15.04 -16.58
CA PHE A 156 22.23 -14.29 -17.73
C PHE A 156 23.29 -14.27 -18.85
N GLY A 157 22.94 -14.80 -20.01
CA GLY A 157 23.67 -14.58 -21.25
C GLY A 157 23.20 -13.28 -21.91
N PHE A 158 24.11 -12.62 -22.63
CA PHE A 158 23.73 -11.44 -23.42
C PHE A 158 23.11 -11.92 -24.76
N ARG A 159 21.79 -11.91 -24.85
CA ARG A 159 21.07 -12.38 -26.05
C ARG A 159 19.94 -11.40 -26.38
N PHE A 160 20.20 -10.51 -27.32
CA PHE A 160 19.22 -9.53 -27.75
C PHE A 160 18.31 -10.12 -28.84
N GLU A 161 17.19 -10.70 -28.44
CA GLU A 161 16.19 -11.29 -29.32
C GLU A 161 14.78 -10.80 -28.99
N PRO A 162 14.43 -9.53 -29.31
CA PRO A 162 13.08 -9.00 -29.03
C PRO A 162 12.00 -9.73 -29.84
N GLY A 163 12.38 -10.41 -30.93
CA GLY A 163 11.52 -11.25 -31.74
C GLY A 163 11.17 -12.62 -31.16
N HIS A 164 11.84 -13.05 -30.10
CA HIS A 164 11.61 -14.35 -29.46
C HIS A 164 10.15 -14.54 -29.06
N PRO A 165 9.48 -15.68 -29.40
CA PRO A 165 8.06 -15.89 -29.14
C PRO A 165 7.66 -15.69 -27.68
N GLY A 166 8.52 -16.15 -26.74
CA GLY A 166 8.28 -15.97 -25.30
C GLY A 166 8.37 -14.49 -24.85
N VAL A 167 9.29 -13.71 -25.44
CA VAL A 167 9.40 -12.26 -25.15
C VAL A 167 8.15 -11.53 -25.61
N LYS A 168 7.68 -11.81 -26.83
CA LYS A 168 6.42 -11.23 -27.36
C LYS A 168 5.23 -11.59 -26.48
N ARG A 169 5.12 -12.85 -26.06
CA ARG A 169 4.03 -13.32 -25.20
C ARG A 169 4.05 -12.63 -23.84
N ILE A 170 5.21 -12.44 -23.24
CA ILE A 170 5.36 -11.68 -21.97
C ILE A 170 4.91 -10.24 -22.18
N GLY A 171 5.34 -9.57 -23.28
CA GLY A 171 4.91 -8.22 -23.63
C GLY A 171 3.39 -8.10 -23.78
N GLN A 172 2.76 -9.05 -24.49
CA GLN A 172 1.30 -9.10 -24.64
C GLN A 172 0.56 -9.27 -23.33
N LEU A 173 1.09 -10.05 -22.38
CA LEU A 173 0.51 -10.21 -21.04
C LEU A 173 0.73 -8.98 -20.15
N MET A 174 1.79 -8.22 -20.39
CA MET A 174 2.07 -6.99 -19.64
C MET A 174 1.11 -5.85 -19.97
N VAL A 175 0.71 -5.67 -21.21
CA VAL A 175 -0.13 -4.53 -21.65
C VAL A 175 -1.46 -4.45 -20.87
N PRO A 176 -2.28 -5.51 -20.76
CA PRO A 176 -3.50 -5.46 -19.96
C PRO A 176 -3.24 -5.20 -18.48
N SER A 177 -2.15 -5.77 -17.92
CA SER A 177 -1.77 -5.55 -16.53
C SER A 177 -1.38 -4.10 -16.26
N LEU A 178 -0.66 -3.47 -17.18
CA LEU A 178 -0.30 -2.05 -17.11
C LEU A 178 -1.53 -1.15 -17.16
N LEU A 179 -2.48 -1.44 -18.05
CA LEU A 179 -3.74 -0.68 -18.14
C LEU A 179 -4.55 -0.76 -16.85
N GLY A 180 -4.62 -1.94 -16.23
CA GLY A 180 -5.31 -2.11 -14.93
C GLY A 180 -4.67 -1.30 -13.79
N LEU A 181 -3.34 -1.19 -13.77
CA LEU A 181 -2.61 -0.42 -12.76
C LEU A 181 -2.64 1.10 -13.03
N SER A 182 -2.87 1.51 -14.28
CA SER A 182 -2.83 2.92 -14.69
C SER A 182 -3.88 3.77 -13.98
N VAL A 183 -5.06 3.24 -13.69
CA VAL A 183 -6.14 3.98 -13.00
C VAL A 183 -5.67 4.47 -11.63
N THR A 184 -5.06 3.59 -10.84
CA THR A 184 -4.53 3.95 -9.52
C THR A 184 -3.38 4.95 -9.63
N GLN A 185 -2.52 4.76 -10.64
CA GLN A 185 -1.38 5.64 -10.87
C GLN A 185 -1.81 7.05 -11.30
N VAL A 186 -2.84 7.16 -12.15
CA VAL A 186 -3.43 8.45 -12.55
C VAL A 186 -3.94 9.19 -11.31
N ASN A 187 -4.66 8.51 -10.41
CA ASN A 187 -5.14 9.11 -9.18
C ASN A 187 -3.99 9.67 -8.32
N LEU A 188 -2.93 8.88 -8.13
CA LEU A 188 -1.77 9.31 -7.37
C LEU A 188 -1.08 10.51 -8.02
N THR A 189 -0.91 10.48 -9.34
CA THR A 189 -0.30 11.56 -10.13
C THR A 189 -1.10 12.86 -9.97
N VAL A 190 -2.42 12.82 -10.17
CA VAL A 190 -3.26 14.01 -10.02
C VAL A 190 -3.21 14.56 -8.59
N SER A 191 -3.27 13.69 -7.58
CA SER A 191 -3.14 14.10 -6.18
C SER A 191 -1.78 14.77 -5.90
N THR A 192 -0.70 14.27 -6.49
CA THR A 192 0.65 14.86 -6.37
C THR A 192 0.72 16.22 -7.05
N ILE A 193 0.13 16.36 -8.24
CA ILE A 193 0.06 17.64 -8.96
C ILE A 193 -0.67 18.67 -8.10
N LEU A 194 -1.85 18.34 -7.59
CA LEU A 194 -2.63 19.25 -6.76
C LEU A 194 -1.92 19.59 -5.44
N ALA A 195 -1.28 18.60 -4.81
CA ALA A 195 -0.50 18.83 -3.60
C ALA A 195 0.69 19.79 -3.82
N SER A 196 1.27 19.83 -5.02
CA SER A 196 2.41 20.70 -5.33
C SER A 196 2.09 22.19 -5.20
N PHE A 197 0.83 22.59 -5.35
CA PHE A 197 0.38 23.98 -5.19
C PHE A 197 0.29 24.46 -3.74
N ILE A 198 0.38 23.54 -2.79
CA ILE A 198 0.22 23.85 -1.36
C ILE A 198 1.56 23.55 -0.67
N ALA A 199 2.11 24.54 0.03
CA ALA A 199 3.38 24.39 0.73
C ALA A 199 3.29 23.27 1.79
N GLY A 200 4.28 22.36 1.80
CA GLY A 200 4.32 21.23 2.73
C GLY A 200 3.35 20.08 2.44
N ALA A 201 2.31 20.29 1.64
CA ALA A 201 1.26 19.28 1.41
C ALA A 201 1.77 17.91 0.92
N PRO A 202 2.75 17.80 -0.01
CA PRO A 202 3.28 16.50 -0.39
C PRO A 202 3.81 15.71 0.81
N THR A 203 4.47 16.38 1.75
CA THR A 203 4.99 15.77 2.99
C THR A 203 3.86 15.35 3.92
N TYR A 204 2.92 16.24 4.22
CA TYR A 204 1.81 15.97 5.13
C TYR A 204 0.91 14.82 4.64
N LEU A 205 0.62 14.81 3.34
CA LEU A 205 -0.18 13.77 2.72
C LEU A 205 0.56 12.42 2.68
N PHE A 206 1.86 12.45 2.40
CA PHE A 206 2.68 11.23 2.38
C PHE A 206 2.72 10.55 3.75
N TYR A 207 3.06 11.28 4.82
CA TYR A 207 3.12 10.72 6.16
C TYR A 207 1.74 10.37 6.70
N GLY A 208 0.73 11.21 6.47
CA GLY A 208 -0.64 10.92 6.86
C GLY A 208 -1.18 9.64 6.23
N MET A 209 -0.97 9.44 4.93
CA MET A 209 -1.39 8.22 4.24
C MET A 209 -0.64 6.98 4.75
N ARG A 210 0.65 7.09 5.09
CA ARG A 210 1.42 5.96 5.65
C ARG A 210 0.82 5.42 6.94
N LEU A 211 0.39 6.31 7.84
CA LEU A 211 -0.28 5.92 9.08
C LEU A 211 -1.60 5.20 8.83
N VAL A 212 -2.40 5.67 7.88
CA VAL A 212 -3.69 5.05 7.52
C VAL A 212 -3.49 3.72 6.77
N GLN A 213 -2.44 3.61 5.96
CA GLN A 213 -2.10 2.36 5.28
C GLN A 213 -1.67 1.23 6.22
N PHE A 214 -1.19 1.54 7.43
CA PHE A 214 -0.72 0.53 8.37
C PHE A 214 -1.84 -0.45 8.79
N PRO A 215 -2.97 -0.03 9.39
CA PRO A 215 -4.06 -0.94 9.70
C PRO A 215 -4.69 -1.58 8.45
N LEU A 216 -4.78 -0.83 7.36
CA LEU A 216 -5.34 -1.33 6.10
C LEU A 216 -4.49 -2.45 5.50
N GLY A 217 -3.17 -2.33 5.55
CA GLY A 217 -2.22 -3.33 5.05
C GLY A 217 -2.24 -4.61 5.87
N ILE A 218 -2.20 -4.48 7.20
CA ILE A 218 -2.17 -5.64 8.10
C ILE A 218 -3.49 -6.40 8.08
N PHE A 219 -4.61 -5.71 8.24
CA PHE A 219 -5.91 -6.37 8.44
C PHE A 219 -6.75 -6.42 7.17
N GLY A 220 -6.84 -5.31 6.43
CA GLY A 220 -7.69 -5.24 5.24
C GLY A 220 -7.24 -6.17 4.12
N VAL A 221 -5.94 -6.21 3.85
CA VAL A 221 -5.36 -7.09 2.83
C VAL A 221 -5.41 -8.54 3.27
N ALA A 222 -5.02 -8.83 4.52
CA ALA A 222 -5.01 -10.20 5.05
C ALA A 222 -6.41 -10.83 5.05
N LEU A 223 -7.43 -10.07 5.48
CA LEU A 223 -8.81 -10.56 5.50
C LEU A 223 -9.34 -10.79 4.09
N ALA A 224 -9.10 -9.88 3.15
CA ALA A 224 -9.51 -10.05 1.76
C ALA A 224 -8.87 -11.30 1.12
N MET A 225 -7.56 -11.52 1.36
CA MET A 225 -6.86 -12.71 0.88
C MET A 225 -7.37 -14.01 1.52
N ALA A 226 -7.71 -13.97 2.81
CA ALA A 226 -8.22 -15.15 3.52
C ALA A 226 -9.63 -15.55 3.06
N ILE A 227 -10.48 -14.60 2.71
CA ILE A 227 -11.88 -14.84 2.31
C ILE A 227 -11.98 -15.24 0.83
N LEU A 228 -11.10 -14.72 -0.04
CA LEU A 228 -11.17 -14.92 -1.49
C LEU A 228 -11.28 -16.39 -1.93
N PRO A 229 -10.48 -17.35 -1.42
CA PRO A 229 -10.61 -18.76 -1.81
C PRO A 229 -11.98 -19.35 -1.48
N THR A 230 -12.53 -19.02 -0.31
CA THR A 230 -13.86 -19.49 0.14
C THR A 230 -14.96 -18.94 -0.76
N LEU A 231 -14.95 -17.63 -1.03
CA LEU A 231 -15.89 -16.99 -1.96
C LEU A 231 -15.80 -17.60 -3.35
N SER A 232 -14.59 -17.87 -3.85
CA SER A 232 -14.37 -18.47 -5.17
C SER A 232 -14.91 -19.90 -5.25
N ALA A 233 -14.73 -20.72 -4.21
CA ALA A 233 -15.26 -22.06 -4.15
C ALA A 233 -16.81 -22.05 -4.10
N GLN A 234 -17.40 -21.14 -3.34
CA GLN A 234 -18.86 -20.98 -3.23
C GLN A 234 -19.46 -20.47 -4.54
N ALA A 235 -18.83 -19.49 -5.20
CA ALA A 235 -19.24 -18.99 -6.51
C ALA A 235 -19.23 -20.10 -7.57
N THR A 236 -18.16 -20.91 -7.61
CA THR A 236 -18.02 -22.02 -8.57
C THR A 236 -19.09 -23.10 -8.37
N ARG A 237 -19.51 -23.37 -7.13
CA ARG A 237 -20.56 -24.31 -6.81
C ARG A 237 -21.97 -23.76 -6.98
N GLY A 238 -22.11 -22.46 -7.28
CA GLY A 238 -23.39 -21.78 -7.33
C GLY A 238 -24.07 -21.58 -5.97
N ALA A 239 -23.36 -21.78 -4.86
CA ALA A 239 -23.84 -21.65 -3.49
C ALA A 239 -23.96 -20.17 -3.07
N MET A 240 -24.90 -19.44 -3.68
CA MET A 240 -25.02 -17.99 -3.53
C MET A 240 -25.42 -17.55 -2.11
N GLU A 241 -26.18 -18.37 -1.38
CA GLU A 241 -26.51 -18.09 0.03
C GLU A 241 -25.27 -18.15 0.93
N GLU A 242 -24.44 -19.18 0.76
CA GLU A 242 -23.18 -19.30 1.48
C GLU A 242 -22.24 -18.13 1.13
N LEU A 243 -22.19 -17.73 -0.14
CA LEU A 243 -21.39 -16.60 -0.60
C LEU A 243 -21.84 -15.30 0.05
N ARG A 244 -23.16 -15.05 0.16
CA ARG A 244 -23.72 -13.88 0.86
C ARG A 244 -23.35 -13.90 2.35
N ALA A 245 -23.48 -15.04 3.00
CA ALA A 245 -23.13 -15.21 4.42
C ALA A 245 -21.62 -14.95 4.65
N THR A 246 -20.75 -15.50 3.80
CA THR A 246 -19.29 -15.28 3.87
C THR A 246 -18.94 -13.83 3.60
N LEU A 247 -19.59 -13.17 2.65
CA LEU A 247 -19.42 -11.75 2.38
C LEU A 247 -19.87 -10.89 3.58
N GLY A 248 -21.06 -11.16 4.12
CA GLY A 248 -21.58 -10.49 5.31
C GLY A 248 -20.65 -10.64 6.50
N PHE A 249 -20.10 -11.84 6.71
CA PHE A 249 -19.06 -12.10 7.70
C PHE A 249 -17.80 -11.22 7.46
N GLY A 250 -17.28 -11.18 6.22
CA GLY A 250 -16.13 -10.36 5.88
C GLY A 250 -16.36 -8.88 6.12
N LEU A 251 -17.56 -8.37 5.79
CA LEU A 251 -17.93 -6.97 6.04
C LEU A 251 -18.06 -6.67 7.55
N ARG A 252 -18.60 -7.56 8.34
CA ARG A 252 -18.66 -7.42 9.81
C ARG A 252 -17.26 -7.39 10.41
N MET A 253 -16.40 -8.30 10.00
CA MET A 253 -15.02 -8.37 10.48
C MET A 253 -14.20 -7.13 10.11
N ILE A 254 -14.38 -6.59 8.89
CA ILE A 254 -13.65 -5.38 8.50
C ILE A 254 -14.13 -4.16 9.29
N VAL A 255 -15.42 -4.03 9.57
CA VAL A 255 -15.96 -2.98 10.44
C VAL A 255 -15.46 -3.13 11.86
N PHE A 256 -15.49 -4.36 12.40
CA PHE A 256 -14.99 -4.68 13.75
C PHE A 256 -13.53 -4.25 13.95
N ILE A 257 -12.69 -4.32 12.91
CA ILE A 257 -11.27 -3.98 13.01
C ILE A 257 -11.00 -2.52 12.57
N MET A 258 -11.56 -2.09 11.43
CA MET A 258 -11.21 -0.79 10.84
C MET A 258 -11.87 0.38 11.56
N PHE A 259 -13.04 0.20 12.13
CA PHE A 259 -13.73 1.29 12.83
C PHE A 259 -12.99 1.72 14.12
N PRO A 260 -12.59 0.82 15.04
CA PRO A 260 -11.78 1.20 16.18
C PRO A 260 -10.39 1.72 15.77
N ALA A 261 -9.77 1.17 14.72
CA ALA A 261 -8.50 1.68 14.18
C ALA A 261 -8.65 3.12 13.64
N MET A 262 -9.76 3.41 12.96
CA MET A 262 -10.13 4.76 12.52
C MET A 262 -10.20 5.72 13.71
N LEU A 263 -10.93 5.36 14.75
CA LEU A 263 -11.09 6.20 15.93
C LEU A 263 -9.76 6.40 16.66
N GLY A 264 -8.96 5.35 16.80
CA GLY A 264 -7.61 5.45 17.36
C GLY A 264 -6.73 6.44 16.59
N LEU A 265 -6.74 6.36 15.25
CA LEU A 265 -6.02 7.32 14.42
C LEU A 265 -6.58 8.74 14.53
N ILE A 266 -7.90 8.92 14.62
CA ILE A 266 -8.54 10.23 14.75
C ILE A 266 -8.16 10.89 16.09
N PHE A 267 -8.28 10.19 17.20
CA PHE A 267 -8.07 10.76 18.52
C PHE A 267 -6.60 10.81 18.94
N LEU A 268 -5.77 9.88 18.47
CA LEU A 268 -4.33 9.86 18.77
C LEU A 268 -3.48 10.43 17.63
N ARG A 269 -4.06 11.10 16.61
CA ARG A 269 -3.34 11.62 15.45
C ARG A 269 -2.14 12.49 15.82
N THR A 270 -2.33 13.45 16.72
CA THR A 270 -1.27 14.37 17.15
C THR A 270 -0.17 13.65 17.95
N PRO A 271 -0.47 12.87 19.01
CA PRO A 271 0.50 12.01 19.67
C PRO A 271 1.30 11.10 18.74
N ILE A 272 0.62 10.46 17.80
CA ILE A 272 1.28 9.54 16.85
C ILE A 272 2.23 10.32 15.93
N VAL A 273 1.76 11.39 15.30
CA VAL A 273 2.57 12.19 14.38
C VAL A 273 3.75 12.83 15.12
N HIS A 274 3.51 13.40 16.30
CA HIS A 274 4.55 13.98 17.15
C HIS A 274 5.63 12.94 17.51
N LEU A 275 5.25 11.75 17.96
CA LEU A 275 6.20 10.72 18.38
C LEU A 275 7.03 10.18 17.19
N PHE A 276 6.43 10.00 16.03
CA PHE A 276 7.11 9.32 14.91
C PHE A 276 7.84 10.28 13.98
N PHE A 277 7.40 11.54 13.86
CA PHE A 277 7.88 12.42 12.78
C PHE A 277 8.42 13.78 13.26
N GLU A 278 8.05 14.28 14.46
CA GLU A 278 8.49 15.59 14.94
C GLU A 278 9.94 15.56 15.42
N HIS A 279 10.86 15.54 14.44
CA HIS A 279 12.31 15.54 14.68
C HIS A 279 13.04 16.33 13.63
N GLY A 280 14.17 16.90 14.00
CA GLY A 280 15.03 17.69 13.10
C GLY A 280 14.28 18.89 12.54
N THR A 281 14.05 18.92 11.24
CA THR A 281 13.37 20.03 10.55
C THR A 281 11.84 19.91 10.54
N PHE A 282 11.27 18.78 10.99
CA PHE A 282 9.83 18.59 11.08
C PHE A 282 9.30 19.26 12.35
N THR A 283 8.59 20.36 12.18
CA THR A 283 8.15 21.24 13.24
C THR A 283 6.79 20.87 13.84
N ALA A 284 6.40 21.52 14.95
CA ALA A 284 5.06 21.40 15.52
C ALA A 284 3.95 21.83 14.54
N HIS A 285 4.24 22.79 13.63
CA HIS A 285 3.33 23.16 12.56
C HIS A 285 3.13 22.00 11.58
N ASP A 286 4.20 21.33 11.17
CA ASP A 286 4.13 20.16 10.29
C ASP A 286 3.38 19.00 10.95
N THR A 287 3.55 18.85 12.27
CA THR A 287 2.78 17.90 13.10
C THR A 287 1.28 18.20 13.05
N ALA A 288 0.89 19.44 13.22
CA ALA A 288 -0.53 19.84 13.18
C ALA A 288 -1.16 19.59 11.80
N GLU A 289 -0.48 19.99 10.72
CA GLU A 289 -0.95 19.79 9.34
C GLU A 289 -1.02 18.30 8.97
N THR A 290 0.01 17.52 9.35
CA THR A 290 0.00 16.08 9.12
C THR A 290 -1.07 15.38 9.93
N ALA A 291 -1.30 15.78 11.18
CA ALA A 291 -2.35 15.22 12.03
C ALA A 291 -3.76 15.51 11.44
N MET A 292 -3.96 16.70 10.86
CA MET A 292 -5.22 17.01 10.16
C MET A 292 -5.40 16.16 8.90
N ALA A 293 -4.33 15.94 8.14
CA ALA A 293 -4.38 15.01 7.00
C ALA A 293 -4.70 13.58 7.45
N VAL A 294 -4.13 13.10 8.56
CA VAL A 294 -4.45 11.79 9.16
C VAL A 294 -5.93 11.69 9.52
N LEU A 295 -6.49 12.70 10.18
CA LEU A 295 -7.91 12.75 10.51
C LEU A 295 -8.77 12.60 9.26
N CYS A 296 -8.49 13.39 8.24
CA CYS A 296 -9.25 13.39 6.99
C CYS A 296 -9.16 12.05 6.23
N TYR A 297 -7.99 11.44 6.16
CA TYR A 297 -7.83 10.10 5.59
C TYR A 297 -8.49 9.02 6.43
N ALA A 298 -8.35 9.09 7.76
CA ALA A 298 -8.87 8.08 8.68
C ALA A 298 -10.38 7.93 8.59
N VAL A 299 -11.13 9.00 8.36
CA VAL A 299 -12.59 8.95 8.15
C VAL A 299 -12.98 7.98 7.03
N GLY A 300 -12.12 7.78 6.02
CA GLY A 300 -12.33 6.83 4.92
C GLY A 300 -11.88 5.40 5.21
N LEU A 301 -11.21 5.11 6.33
CA LEU A 301 -10.54 3.83 6.57
C LEU A 301 -11.47 2.62 6.50
N TRP A 302 -12.67 2.72 7.06
CA TRP A 302 -13.70 1.67 7.01
C TRP A 302 -14.15 1.40 5.57
N ALA A 303 -14.27 2.44 4.76
CA ALA A 303 -14.64 2.31 3.35
C ALA A 303 -13.51 1.67 2.54
N PHE A 304 -12.25 2.10 2.76
CA PHE A 304 -11.09 1.48 2.12
C PHE A 304 -10.97 -0.01 2.44
N GLY A 305 -11.21 -0.40 3.70
CA GLY A 305 -11.24 -1.79 4.12
C GLY A 305 -12.40 -2.56 3.49
N GLY A 306 -13.60 -1.99 3.51
CA GLY A 306 -14.81 -2.58 2.93
C GLY A 306 -14.68 -2.83 1.43
N VAL A 307 -14.13 -1.86 0.69
CA VAL A 307 -13.87 -1.99 -0.76
C VAL A 307 -13.01 -3.23 -1.06
N ARG A 308 -12.00 -3.55 -0.25
CA ARG A 308 -11.15 -4.73 -0.47
C ARG A 308 -11.94 -6.04 -0.38
N ILE A 309 -12.84 -6.15 0.59
CA ILE A 309 -13.70 -7.33 0.77
C ILE A 309 -14.68 -7.47 -0.40
N ILE A 310 -15.29 -6.36 -0.81
CA ILE A 310 -16.27 -6.33 -1.91
C ILE A 310 -15.61 -6.65 -3.25
N VAL A 311 -14.41 -6.10 -3.50
CA VAL A 311 -13.62 -6.41 -4.70
C VAL A 311 -13.25 -7.90 -4.75
N ALA A 312 -12.90 -8.52 -3.61
CA ALA A 312 -12.66 -9.96 -3.54
C ALA A 312 -13.91 -10.77 -3.94
N ALA A 313 -15.11 -10.32 -3.55
CA ALA A 313 -16.37 -10.95 -3.98
C ALA A 313 -16.60 -10.80 -5.49
N PHE A 314 -16.33 -9.63 -6.08
CA PHE A 314 -16.41 -9.48 -7.55
C PHE A 314 -15.42 -10.38 -8.28
N TYR A 315 -14.19 -10.50 -7.79
CA TYR A 315 -13.17 -11.37 -8.38
C TYR A 315 -13.56 -12.86 -8.27
N SER A 316 -14.20 -13.26 -7.17
CA SER A 316 -14.73 -14.63 -7.02
C SER A 316 -15.83 -14.93 -8.03
N LEU A 317 -16.60 -13.93 -8.43
CA LEU A 317 -17.63 -13.99 -9.48
C LEU A 317 -17.05 -13.77 -10.89
N GLN A 318 -15.74 -13.74 -11.06
CA GLN A 318 -15.01 -13.49 -12.30
C GLN A 318 -15.34 -12.13 -12.96
N ASP A 319 -15.81 -11.17 -12.19
CA ASP A 319 -16.07 -9.80 -12.65
C ASP A 319 -14.95 -8.84 -12.23
N THR A 320 -14.05 -8.59 -13.14
CA THR A 320 -12.98 -7.59 -12.96
C THR A 320 -13.37 -6.21 -13.52
N LYS A 321 -14.40 -6.13 -14.36
CA LYS A 321 -14.83 -4.90 -15.04
C LYS A 321 -15.53 -3.94 -14.07
N THR A 322 -16.44 -4.44 -13.26
CA THR A 322 -17.20 -3.60 -12.31
C THR A 322 -16.28 -2.88 -11.31
N PRO A 323 -15.32 -3.56 -10.63
CA PRO A 323 -14.35 -2.87 -9.79
C PRO A 323 -13.50 -1.84 -10.53
N ALA A 324 -13.09 -2.13 -11.77
CA ALA A 324 -12.29 -1.20 -12.56
C ALA A 324 -13.07 0.08 -12.94
N ILE A 325 -14.33 -0.07 -13.37
CA ILE A 325 -15.20 1.07 -13.70
C ILE A 325 -15.48 1.89 -12.43
N SER A 326 -15.82 1.23 -11.33
CA SER A 326 -16.07 1.91 -10.04
C SER A 326 -14.84 2.69 -9.57
N ALA A 327 -13.64 2.10 -9.71
CA ALA A 327 -12.39 2.78 -9.38
C ALA A 327 -12.16 4.01 -10.28
N ALA A 328 -12.45 3.94 -11.58
CA ALA A 328 -12.34 5.08 -12.49
C ALA A 328 -13.32 6.21 -12.11
N VAL A 329 -14.55 5.88 -11.73
CA VAL A 329 -15.53 6.87 -11.23
C VAL A 329 -15.03 7.49 -9.92
N ALA A 330 -14.46 6.68 -9.03
CA ALA A 330 -13.89 7.18 -7.77
C ALA A 330 -12.71 8.13 -8.01
N VAL A 331 -11.86 7.87 -9.02
CA VAL A 331 -10.79 8.80 -9.41
C VAL A 331 -11.35 10.13 -9.90
N ALA A 332 -12.38 10.10 -10.75
CA ALA A 332 -13.05 11.33 -11.19
C ALA A 332 -13.66 12.09 -10.00
N ALA A 333 -14.32 11.38 -9.08
CA ALA A 333 -14.87 11.97 -7.85
C ALA A 333 -13.76 12.57 -6.97
N ASN A 334 -12.60 11.89 -6.83
CA ASN A 334 -11.46 12.41 -6.09
C ASN A 334 -10.95 13.73 -6.69
N ILE A 335 -10.83 13.81 -8.01
CA ILE A 335 -10.41 15.06 -8.69
C ILE A 335 -11.39 16.19 -8.37
N VAL A 336 -12.69 15.95 -8.51
CA VAL A 336 -13.72 16.95 -8.24
C VAL A 336 -13.68 17.41 -6.77
N PHE A 337 -13.66 16.45 -5.83
CA PHE A 337 -13.59 16.79 -4.41
C PHE A 337 -12.28 17.48 -4.04
N SER A 338 -11.16 17.08 -4.64
CA SER A 338 -9.87 17.74 -4.43
C SER A 338 -9.91 19.21 -4.84
N LEU A 339 -10.43 19.51 -6.03
CA LEU A 339 -10.55 20.89 -6.53
C LEU A 339 -11.51 21.74 -5.67
N LEU A 340 -12.57 21.15 -5.15
CA LEU A 340 -13.54 21.86 -4.30
C LEU A 340 -12.99 22.10 -2.89
N LEU A 341 -12.26 21.15 -2.33
CA LEU A 341 -11.85 21.19 -0.92
C LEU A 341 -10.46 21.79 -0.71
N MET A 342 -9.58 21.78 -1.73
CA MET A 342 -8.22 22.29 -1.57
C MET A 342 -8.16 23.79 -1.26
N SER A 343 -9.12 24.58 -1.75
CA SER A 343 -9.16 26.03 -1.55
C SER A 343 -9.52 26.41 -0.11
N SER A 344 -10.34 25.61 0.58
CA SER A 344 -10.82 25.88 1.94
C SER A 344 -10.04 25.13 3.03
N LEU A 345 -9.58 23.92 2.74
CA LEU A 345 -8.95 23.02 3.71
C LEU A 345 -7.47 22.71 3.39
N GLY A 346 -6.91 23.28 2.33
CA GLY A 346 -5.51 23.05 1.97
C GLY A 346 -5.18 21.56 1.77
N ALA A 347 -4.07 21.09 2.35
CA ALA A 347 -3.62 19.70 2.29
C ALA A 347 -4.65 18.71 2.84
N SER A 348 -5.32 19.08 3.94
CA SER A 348 -6.36 18.26 4.57
C SER A 348 -7.58 18.08 3.65
N GLY A 349 -7.87 19.03 2.78
CA GLY A 349 -8.92 18.94 1.75
C GLY A 349 -8.62 17.84 0.73
N LEU A 350 -7.37 17.70 0.30
CA LEU A 350 -6.94 16.60 -0.59
C LEU A 350 -7.05 15.23 0.08
N ALA A 351 -6.71 15.16 1.38
CA ALA A 351 -6.87 13.95 2.17
C ALA A 351 -8.35 13.56 2.30
N LEU A 352 -9.22 14.52 2.61
CA LEU A 352 -10.66 14.30 2.72
C LEU A 352 -11.28 13.90 1.37
N ALA A 353 -10.88 14.54 0.28
CA ALA A 353 -11.29 14.15 -1.07
C ALA A 353 -11.02 12.68 -1.37
N THR A 354 -9.84 12.19 -0.98
CA THR A 354 -9.47 10.78 -1.13
C THR A 354 -10.37 9.86 -0.29
N ALA A 355 -10.70 10.24 0.94
CA ALA A 355 -11.62 9.49 1.80
C ALA A 355 -13.04 9.44 1.20
N LEU A 356 -13.56 10.58 0.74
CA LEU A 356 -14.87 10.66 0.09
C LEU A 356 -14.93 9.85 -1.20
N ALA A 357 -13.88 9.91 -2.03
CA ALA A 357 -13.78 9.09 -3.23
C ALA A 357 -13.78 7.59 -2.92
N GLY A 358 -13.11 7.19 -1.84
CA GLY A 358 -13.16 5.81 -1.33
C GLY A 358 -14.57 5.39 -0.90
N MET A 359 -15.32 6.29 -0.28
CA MET A 359 -16.72 6.05 0.09
C MET A 359 -17.63 5.94 -1.15
N VAL A 360 -17.41 6.79 -2.16
CA VAL A 360 -18.13 6.71 -3.46
C VAL A 360 -17.85 5.37 -4.12
N ASN A 361 -16.58 4.94 -4.18
CA ASN A 361 -16.19 3.64 -4.72
C ASN A 361 -16.91 2.49 -3.98
N GLY A 362 -16.86 2.49 -2.65
CA GLY A 362 -17.55 1.50 -1.82
C GLY A 362 -19.06 1.50 -2.04
N GLY A 363 -19.68 2.67 -2.10
CA GLY A 363 -21.11 2.81 -2.34
C GLY A 363 -21.55 2.25 -3.70
N ILE A 364 -20.82 2.55 -4.77
CA ILE A 364 -21.08 2.00 -6.12
C ILE A 364 -20.96 0.47 -6.10
N LEU A 365 -19.87 -0.05 -5.55
CA LEU A 365 -19.62 -1.49 -5.50
C LEU A 365 -20.69 -2.21 -4.67
N ILE A 366 -21.07 -1.67 -3.51
CA ILE A 366 -22.14 -2.19 -2.67
C ILE A 366 -23.47 -2.22 -3.45
N ALA A 367 -23.84 -1.12 -4.11
CA ALA A 367 -25.09 -1.03 -4.84
C ALA A 367 -25.18 -2.06 -5.98
N VAL A 368 -24.08 -2.22 -6.75
CA VAL A 368 -24.01 -3.19 -7.83
C VAL A 368 -24.06 -4.63 -7.29
N LEU A 369 -23.26 -4.91 -6.24
CA LEU A 369 -23.20 -6.25 -5.66
C LEU A 369 -24.53 -6.66 -5.02
N ASN A 370 -25.19 -5.74 -4.34
CA ASN A 370 -26.50 -5.96 -3.73
C ASN A 370 -27.57 -6.33 -4.78
N ARG A 371 -27.56 -5.65 -5.94
CA ARG A 371 -28.45 -6.00 -7.07
C ARG A 371 -28.15 -7.38 -7.64
N ARG A 372 -26.87 -7.75 -7.78
CA ARG A 372 -26.45 -9.04 -8.34
C ARG A 372 -26.77 -10.23 -7.44
N LEU A 373 -26.56 -10.07 -6.15
CA LEU A 373 -26.74 -11.14 -5.18
C LEU A 373 -28.19 -11.24 -4.66
N GLY A 374 -29.08 -10.30 -5.05
CA GLY A 374 -30.46 -10.26 -4.54
C GLY A 374 -30.52 -9.85 -3.05
N GLY A 375 -29.52 -9.14 -2.56
CA GLY A 375 -29.40 -8.65 -1.19
C GLY A 375 -28.22 -9.26 -0.44
N VAL A 376 -27.63 -8.46 0.45
CA VAL A 376 -26.68 -8.89 1.49
C VAL A 376 -27.41 -8.77 2.82
N GLU A 377 -27.04 -9.56 3.81
CA GLU A 377 -27.66 -9.50 5.15
C GLU A 377 -27.29 -8.20 5.91
N TRP A 378 -27.76 -7.06 5.39
CA TRP A 378 -27.46 -5.74 5.97
C TRP A 378 -27.90 -5.60 7.42
N GLY A 379 -28.94 -6.37 7.84
CA GLY A 379 -29.40 -6.39 9.22
C GLY A 379 -28.36 -6.94 10.20
N SER A 380 -27.60 -7.95 9.78
CA SER A 380 -26.49 -8.51 10.58
C SER A 380 -25.29 -7.56 10.63
N VAL A 381 -24.96 -6.93 9.50
CA VAL A 381 -23.87 -5.93 9.42
C VAL A 381 -24.21 -4.69 10.25
N GLY A 382 -25.46 -4.19 10.19
CA GLY A 382 -25.91 -3.04 10.98
C GLY A 382 -25.91 -3.31 12.49
N ARG A 383 -26.34 -4.49 12.93
CA ARG A 383 -26.25 -4.89 14.35
C ARG A 383 -24.80 -4.97 14.84
N SER A 384 -23.92 -5.55 14.03
CA SER A 384 -22.48 -5.58 14.33
C SER A 384 -21.91 -4.18 14.42
N ALA A 385 -22.20 -3.31 13.45
CA ALA A 385 -21.76 -1.90 13.47
C ALA A 385 -22.26 -1.17 14.73
N GLY A 386 -23.50 -1.38 15.14
CA GLY A 386 -24.03 -0.82 16.39
C GLY A 386 -23.25 -1.27 17.63
N ARG A 387 -22.92 -2.57 17.74
CA ARG A 387 -22.08 -3.10 18.82
C ARG A 387 -20.67 -2.49 18.79
N VAL A 388 -20.09 -2.34 17.61
CA VAL A 388 -18.78 -1.73 17.41
C VAL A 388 -18.76 -0.28 17.88
N VAL A 389 -19.80 0.51 17.56
CA VAL A 389 -19.93 1.90 18.03
C VAL A 389 -19.98 1.97 19.55
N VAL A 390 -20.80 1.15 20.19
CA VAL A 390 -20.90 1.09 21.66
C VAL A 390 -19.57 0.65 22.28
N ALA A 391 -18.95 -0.39 21.74
CA ALA A 391 -17.68 -0.91 22.23
C ALA A 391 -16.51 0.09 22.04
N SER A 392 -16.66 1.06 21.14
CA SER A 392 -15.65 2.09 20.93
C SER A 392 -15.67 3.21 21.98
N ILE A 393 -16.65 3.28 22.84
CA ILE A 393 -16.75 4.34 23.87
C ILE A 393 -15.52 4.30 24.83
N PRO A 394 -15.16 3.18 25.46
CA PRO A 394 -13.97 3.12 26.31
C PRO A 394 -12.67 3.44 25.55
N LEU A 395 -12.59 3.02 24.27
CA LEU A 395 -11.46 3.33 23.42
C LEU A 395 -11.32 4.84 23.23
N ILE A 396 -12.42 5.54 22.90
CA ILE A 396 -12.43 7.00 22.73
C ILE A 396 -11.99 7.69 24.03
N LEU A 397 -12.54 7.27 25.17
CA LEU A 397 -12.18 7.85 26.47
C LEU A 397 -10.70 7.67 26.80
N ALA A 398 -10.14 6.48 26.56
CA ALA A 398 -8.72 6.20 26.75
C ALA A 398 -7.83 7.07 25.81
N CYS A 399 -8.22 7.19 24.56
CA CYS A 399 -7.51 8.04 23.59
C CYS A 399 -7.55 9.52 23.99
N LEU A 400 -8.71 10.05 24.39
CA LEU A 400 -8.86 11.45 24.83
C LEU A 400 -8.06 11.74 26.10
N TRP A 401 -8.07 10.80 27.06
CA TRP A 401 -7.27 10.93 28.30
C TRP A 401 -5.79 11.07 27.98
N VAL A 402 -5.27 10.23 27.09
CA VAL A 402 -3.85 10.27 26.70
C VAL A 402 -3.53 11.47 25.80
N ALA A 403 -4.41 11.82 24.87
CA ALA A 403 -4.19 12.97 23.99
C ALA A 403 -4.16 14.30 24.76
N GLY A 404 -4.90 14.40 25.88
CA GLY A 404 -4.90 15.57 26.77
C GLY A 404 -3.77 15.62 27.80
N ALA A 405 -2.86 14.65 27.80
CA ALA A 405 -1.79 14.61 28.81
C ALA A 405 -0.67 15.63 28.52
N GLN A 406 -0.14 16.24 29.56
CA GLN A 406 0.91 17.26 29.49
C GLN A 406 2.24 16.73 28.91
N VAL A 407 2.46 15.42 28.91
CA VAL A 407 3.70 14.80 28.40
C VAL A 407 3.99 15.17 26.95
N TRP A 408 2.96 15.53 26.18
CA TRP A 408 3.11 15.93 24.76
C TRP A 408 3.63 17.36 24.58
N THR A 409 3.63 18.19 25.62
CA THR A 409 4.08 19.57 25.58
C THR A 409 5.55 19.73 26.00
N HIS A 410 6.17 18.71 26.59
CA HIS A 410 7.58 18.72 27.00
C HIS A 410 8.47 18.21 25.86
N GLU A 411 9.56 18.92 25.60
CA GLU A 411 10.60 18.45 24.67
C GLU A 411 11.39 17.28 25.26
N GLY A 412 11.79 16.32 24.45
CA GLY A 412 12.50 15.12 24.90
C GLY A 412 11.55 14.01 25.34
N GLU A 413 11.79 13.42 26.48
CA GLU A 413 10.96 12.37 27.13
C GLU A 413 10.41 11.24 26.22
N TRP A 414 11.18 10.86 25.22
CA TRP A 414 10.79 9.86 24.22
C TRP A 414 10.25 8.56 24.80
N ALA A 415 10.92 8.08 25.87
CA ALA A 415 10.52 6.86 26.54
C ALA A 415 9.14 7.02 27.19
N ALA A 416 8.89 8.15 27.90
CA ALA A 416 7.61 8.42 28.53
C ALA A 416 6.48 8.55 27.50
N LYS A 417 6.70 9.28 26.40
CA LYS A 417 5.76 9.42 25.29
C LYS A 417 5.43 8.07 24.65
N SER A 418 6.45 7.24 24.39
CA SER A 418 6.28 5.91 23.81
C SER A 418 5.48 4.98 24.73
N VAL A 419 5.81 4.97 26.03
CA VAL A 419 5.07 4.18 27.04
C VAL A 419 3.64 4.67 27.12
N MET A 420 3.40 5.97 27.14
CA MET A 420 2.06 6.53 27.24
C MET A 420 1.21 6.20 26.02
N LEU A 421 1.77 6.26 24.80
CA LEU A 421 1.08 5.84 23.59
C LEU A 421 0.78 4.33 23.61
N ALA A 422 1.73 3.50 24.07
CA ALA A 422 1.52 2.06 24.22
C ALA A 422 0.42 1.73 25.25
N VAL A 423 0.39 2.45 26.37
CA VAL A 423 -0.67 2.34 27.37
C VAL A 423 -2.02 2.76 26.79
N ALA A 424 -2.08 3.87 26.03
CA ALA A 424 -3.30 4.29 25.34
C ALA A 424 -3.85 3.19 24.44
N ILE A 425 -2.99 2.64 23.58
CA ILE A 425 -3.37 1.56 22.65
C ILE A 425 -3.82 0.32 23.44
N GLY A 426 -3.07 -0.07 24.48
CA GLY A 426 -3.39 -1.22 25.31
C GLY A 426 -4.75 -1.08 26.02
N LEU A 427 -5.00 0.06 26.65
CA LEU A 427 -6.29 0.36 27.31
C LEU A 427 -7.43 0.43 26.32
N SER A 428 -7.20 1.06 25.16
CA SER A 428 -8.18 1.17 24.07
C SER A 428 -8.60 -0.19 23.56
N VAL A 429 -7.63 -1.05 23.23
CA VAL A 429 -7.89 -2.40 22.74
C VAL A 429 -8.55 -3.26 23.81
N SER A 430 -8.05 -3.22 25.05
CA SER A 430 -8.61 -4.00 26.15
C SER A 430 -10.06 -3.58 26.50
N GLY A 431 -10.31 -2.27 26.56
CA GLY A 431 -11.66 -1.74 26.78
C GLY A 431 -12.63 -2.11 25.64
N TYR A 432 -12.18 -1.97 24.39
CA TYR A 432 -12.95 -2.35 23.21
C TYR A 432 -13.32 -3.85 23.22
N LEU A 433 -12.33 -4.72 23.41
CA LEU A 433 -12.56 -6.17 23.47
C LEU A 433 -13.37 -6.57 24.71
N GLY A 434 -13.19 -5.90 25.86
CA GLY A 434 -13.96 -6.11 27.08
C GLY A 434 -15.46 -5.85 26.87
N VAL A 435 -15.82 -4.74 26.22
CA VAL A 435 -17.24 -4.47 25.89
C VAL A 435 -17.79 -5.49 24.88
N HIS A 436 -17.00 -5.90 23.89
CA HIS A 436 -17.43 -6.96 22.96
C HIS A 436 -17.65 -8.31 23.64
N ALA A 437 -16.84 -8.62 24.67
CA ALA A 437 -17.03 -9.82 25.50
C ALA A 437 -18.33 -9.74 26.31
N LEU A 438 -18.64 -8.57 26.88
CA LEU A 438 -19.90 -8.33 27.60
C LEU A 438 -21.13 -8.43 26.68
N LEU A 439 -20.99 -7.91 25.45
CA LEU A 439 -22.05 -7.96 24.43
C LEU A 439 -22.14 -9.33 23.72
N ARG A 440 -21.29 -10.30 24.08
CA ARG A 440 -21.20 -11.64 23.45
C ARG A 440 -21.19 -11.55 21.94
N SER A 441 -20.26 -10.77 21.39
CA SER A 441 -20.18 -10.55 19.95
C SER A 441 -19.60 -11.79 19.24
N GLU A 442 -20.26 -12.21 18.17
CA GLU A 442 -19.81 -13.32 17.32
C GLU A 442 -18.41 -13.09 16.76
N GLU A 443 -18.08 -11.84 16.45
CA GLU A 443 -16.80 -11.43 15.88
C GLU A 443 -15.65 -11.71 16.86
N LEU A 444 -15.84 -11.43 18.15
CA LEU A 444 -14.84 -11.70 19.19
C LEU A 444 -14.68 -13.21 19.40
N ASP A 445 -15.78 -13.97 19.47
CA ASP A 445 -15.73 -15.42 19.67
C ASP A 445 -14.96 -16.11 18.55
N LEU A 446 -15.12 -15.66 17.31
CA LEU A 446 -14.38 -16.16 16.15
C LEU A 446 -12.89 -15.85 16.23
N VAL A 447 -12.52 -14.60 16.58
CA VAL A 447 -11.12 -14.22 16.75
C VAL A 447 -10.48 -15.04 17.88
N TRP A 448 -11.20 -15.21 18.98
CA TRP A 448 -10.72 -16.01 20.13
C TRP A 448 -10.56 -17.49 19.77
N GLY A 449 -11.51 -18.05 19.02
CA GLY A 449 -11.42 -19.41 18.49
C GLY A 449 -10.20 -19.64 17.61
N MET A 450 -9.89 -18.70 16.71
CA MET A 450 -8.69 -18.78 15.85
C MET A 450 -7.39 -18.72 16.69
N VAL A 451 -7.31 -17.84 17.67
CA VAL A 451 -6.15 -17.71 18.57
C VAL A 451 -5.97 -18.99 19.40
N ARG A 452 -7.05 -19.51 19.98
CA ARG A 452 -7.02 -20.74 20.79
C ARG A 452 -6.58 -21.97 19.98
N ASN A 453 -7.08 -22.11 18.76
CA ASN A 453 -6.70 -23.21 17.86
C ASN A 453 -5.23 -23.12 17.45
N LYS A 454 -4.70 -21.92 17.25
CA LYS A 454 -3.29 -21.72 16.91
C LYS A 454 -2.37 -22.05 18.10
N ILE A 455 -2.74 -21.60 19.29
CA ILE A 455 -2.00 -21.93 20.53
C ILE A 455 -2.06 -23.43 20.80
N GLY A 456 -3.21 -24.08 20.65
CA GLY A 456 -3.35 -25.53 20.79
C GLY A 456 -2.47 -26.32 19.84
N ARG A 457 -2.32 -25.87 18.59
CA ARG A 457 -1.39 -26.49 17.63
C ARG A 457 0.09 -26.27 17.98
N MET A 458 0.44 -25.15 18.61
CA MET A 458 1.81 -24.84 19.06
C MET A 458 2.19 -25.60 20.34
N THR A 459 1.20 -25.91 21.20
CA THR A 459 1.38 -26.62 22.47
C THR A 459 1.17 -28.13 22.36
N GLY A 460 0.94 -28.67 21.16
CA GLY A 460 0.79 -30.12 20.94
C GLY A 460 -0.49 -30.72 21.53
N ARG A 461 -1.51 -29.90 21.80
CA ARG A 461 -2.85 -30.30 22.22
C ARG A 461 -3.89 -30.06 21.14
#